data_2bd8d8a85e0afe7c9f4ad1d60cd28508
#
_entry.id   2bd8d8a85e0afe7c9f4ad1d60cd28508
#
_cell.length_a   1.000
_cell.length_b   1.000
_cell.length_c   1.000
_cell.angle_alpha   90.00
_cell.angle_beta   90.00
_cell.angle_gamma   90.00
#
_symmetry.space_group_name_H-M   'P 1'
#
loop_
_entity.id
_entity.type
_entity.pdbx_description
1 polymer ?
#
loop_
_entity_poly.entity_id
_entity_poly.type
_entity_poly.pdbx_seq_one_letter_code
_entity_poly.pdbx_strand_id
1 'polypeptide(L)'
;MSMPEKTLFQKIVDREIPCDLVYEDELCIAFRDIAPQAPVHILLVPKTLIPRIEQAKPEHQELLGHLMLIVGKIARQEGFAEDGFRTVINNGSNGGETVPHLHIHLLAERKLEWPPG
;
A
#
# COMPACT_ATOMS: atom_id res chain seq x y z
N MET A 1 26.92 -11.30 -12.77
CA MET A 1 26.15 -10.81 -11.62
C MET A 1 24.68 -11.07 -11.84
N SER A 2 24.04 -11.72 -10.88
CA SER A 2 22.59 -11.88 -10.94
C SER A 2 21.92 -10.58 -10.52
N MET A 3 20.85 -10.22 -11.20
CA MET A 3 20.01 -9.10 -10.78
C MET A 3 19.20 -9.49 -9.54
N PRO A 4 18.97 -8.55 -8.61
CA PRO A 4 18.11 -8.85 -7.47
C PRO A 4 16.73 -9.29 -7.96
N GLU A 5 16.15 -10.24 -7.27
CA GLU A 5 14.77 -10.63 -7.57
C GLU A 5 13.83 -9.47 -7.32
N LYS A 6 12.84 -9.32 -8.19
CA LYS A 6 11.77 -8.35 -7.99
C LYS A 6 10.91 -8.77 -6.81
N THR A 7 10.43 -7.79 -6.04
CA THR A 7 9.42 -8.05 -5.02
C THR A 7 8.11 -8.47 -5.68
N LEU A 8 7.23 -9.10 -4.91
CA LEU A 8 5.90 -9.43 -5.37
C LEU A 8 5.19 -8.19 -5.95
N PHE A 9 5.30 -7.04 -5.26
CA PHE A 9 4.62 -5.82 -5.70
C PHE A 9 5.28 -5.22 -6.94
N GLN A 10 6.60 -5.36 -7.09
CA GLN A 10 7.27 -4.93 -8.31
C GLN A 10 6.78 -5.73 -9.52
N LYS A 11 6.54 -7.02 -9.34
CA LYS A 11 5.98 -7.87 -10.40
C LYS A 11 4.56 -7.44 -10.77
N ILE A 12 3.77 -6.99 -9.81
CA ILE A 12 2.43 -6.44 -10.06
C ILE A 12 2.53 -5.13 -10.83
N VAL A 13 3.43 -4.22 -10.40
CA VAL A 13 3.69 -2.96 -11.09
C VAL A 13 4.08 -3.20 -12.54
N ASP A 14 4.94 -4.18 -12.79
CA ASP A 14 5.44 -4.53 -14.12
C ASP A 14 4.48 -5.40 -14.92
N ARG A 15 3.29 -5.69 -14.39
CA ARG A 15 2.24 -6.50 -15.01
C ARG A 15 2.66 -7.94 -15.29
N GLU A 16 3.61 -8.47 -14.54
CA GLU A 16 4.02 -9.87 -14.61
C GLU A 16 3.08 -10.79 -13.82
N ILE A 17 2.36 -10.23 -12.84
CA ILE A 17 1.37 -10.94 -12.02
C ILE A 17 0.08 -10.12 -12.05
N PRO A 18 -1.07 -10.76 -12.27
CA PRO A 18 -2.36 -10.06 -12.26
C PRO A 18 -2.74 -9.61 -10.84
N CYS A 19 -3.58 -8.58 -10.75
CA CYS A 19 -4.12 -8.08 -9.50
C CYS A 19 -5.55 -7.59 -9.71
N ASP A 20 -6.30 -7.45 -8.63
CA ASP A 20 -7.61 -6.83 -8.63
C ASP A 20 -7.42 -5.32 -8.46
N LEU A 21 -7.29 -4.62 -9.58
CA LEU A 21 -6.91 -3.21 -9.64
C LEU A 21 -8.01 -2.30 -9.10
N VAL A 22 -7.64 -1.37 -8.22
CA VAL A 22 -8.53 -0.35 -7.65
C VAL A 22 -8.20 1.03 -8.21
N TYR A 23 -6.92 1.34 -8.34
CA TYR A 23 -6.45 2.66 -8.77
C TYR A 23 -5.05 2.54 -9.35
N GLU A 24 -4.75 3.37 -10.33
CA GLU A 24 -3.39 3.47 -10.87
C GLU A 24 -3.15 4.85 -11.46
N ASP A 25 -1.96 5.38 -11.23
CA ASP A 25 -1.45 6.56 -11.93
C ASP A 25 0.03 6.36 -12.25
N GLU A 26 0.71 7.41 -12.70
CA GLU A 26 2.13 7.31 -13.08
C GLU A 26 3.04 6.96 -11.91
N LEU A 27 2.64 7.27 -10.68
CA LEU A 27 3.48 7.14 -9.49
C LEU A 27 3.15 5.94 -8.63
N CYS A 28 1.92 5.46 -8.68
CA CYS A 28 1.47 4.42 -7.76
C CYS A 28 0.36 3.54 -8.34
N ILE A 29 0.14 2.40 -7.66
CA ILE A 29 -0.90 1.45 -8.01
C ILE A 29 -1.56 0.97 -6.73
N ALA A 30 -2.86 0.71 -6.77
CA ALA A 30 -3.59 0.15 -5.66
C ALA A 30 -4.42 -1.04 -6.12
N PHE A 31 -4.43 -2.09 -5.32
CA PHE A 31 -5.14 -3.34 -5.63
C PHE A 31 -5.62 -4.01 -4.35
N ARG A 32 -6.59 -4.90 -4.48
CA ARG A 32 -7.14 -5.60 -3.31
C ARG A 32 -6.20 -6.69 -2.84
N ASP A 33 -6.08 -6.82 -1.51
CA ASP A 33 -5.29 -7.88 -0.89
C ASP A 33 -6.00 -9.22 -1.11
N ILE A 34 -5.23 -10.25 -1.49
CA ILE A 34 -5.77 -11.60 -1.74
C ILE A 34 -6.10 -12.34 -0.43
N ALA A 35 -5.61 -11.84 0.70
CA ALA A 35 -5.89 -12.40 2.02
C ALA A 35 -6.44 -11.28 2.93
N PRO A 36 -7.65 -10.77 2.64
CA PRO A 36 -8.15 -9.56 3.28
C PRO A 36 -8.38 -9.74 4.78
N GLN A 37 -7.99 -8.72 5.54
CA GLN A 37 -8.16 -8.67 7.00
C GLN A 37 -9.36 -7.80 7.39
N ALA A 38 -10.10 -7.30 6.42
CA ALA A 38 -11.32 -6.52 6.57
C ALA A 38 -12.16 -6.69 5.29
N PRO A 39 -13.45 -6.36 5.30
CA PRO A 39 -14.27 -6.40 4.07
C PRO A 39 -13.69 -5.57 2.94
N VAL A 40 -13.05 -4.44 3.27
CA VAL A 40 -12.21 -3.70 2.33
C VAL A 40 -10.77 -3.76 2.85
N HIS A 41 -9.88 -4.30 2.03
CA HIS A 41 -8.46 -4.34 2.33
C HIS A 41 -7.71 -4.08 1.03
N ILE A 42 -7.21 -2.86 0.89
CA ILE A 42 -6.53 -2.38 -0.32
C ILE A 42 -5.07 -2.11 0.02
N LEU A 43 -4.18 -2.40 -0.91
CA LEU A 43 -2.75 -2.10 -0.81
C LEU A 43 -2.43 -0.99 -1.80
N LEU A 44 -1.87 0.10 -1.31
CA LEU A 44 -1.38 1.21 -2.14
C LEU A 44 0.14 1.16 -2.18
N VAL A 45 0.70 1.07 -3.38
CA VAL A 45 2.11 0.78 -3.62
C VAL A 45 2.71 1.81 -4.56
N PRO A 46 3.83 2.46 -4.20
CA PRO A 46 4.54 3.31 -5.16
C PRO A 46 5.20 2.45 -6.23
N LYS A 47 5.24 2.94 -7.46
CA LYS A 47 5.93 2.25 -8.56
C LYS A 47 7.45 2.29 -8.39
N THR A 48 7.98 3.33 -7.75
CA THR A 48 9.37 3.41 -7.34
C THR A 48 9.60 2.45 -6.16
N LEU A 49 10.63 1.62 -6.24
CA LEU A 49 10.95 0.70 -5.16
C LEU A 49 11.59 1.45 -3.99
N ILE A 50 10.84 1.53 -2.89
CA ILE A 50 11.34 1.95 -1.58
C ILE A 50 11.09 0.72 -0.69
N PRO A 51 12.14 0.07 -0.14
CA PRO A 51 11.91 -1.18 0.60
C PRO A 51 10.99 -1.01 1.82
N ARG A 52 11.14 0.07 2.58
CA ARG A 52 10.32 0.36 3.76
C ARG A 52 10.37 1.84 4.08
N ILE A 53 9.42 2.32 4.89
CA ILE A 53 9.28 3.76 5.12
C ILE A 53 10.51 4.38 5.79
N GLU A 54 11.19 3.66 6.66
CA GLU A 54 12.39 4.16 7.33
C GLU A 54 13.54 4.41 6.33
N GLN A 55 13.53 3.74 5.19
CA GLN A 55 14.56 3.89 4.15
C GLN A 55 14.17 4.88 3.06
N ALA A 56 13.03 5.55 3.19
CA ALA A 56 12.68 6.64 2.28
C ALA A 56 13.66 7.80 2.46
N LYS A 57 13.90 8.52 1.37
CA LYS A 57 14.89 9.61 1.31
C LYS A 57 14.19 10.94 1.11
N PRO A 58 14.88 12.08 1.38
CA PRO A 58 14.28 13.41 1.13
C PRO A 58 13.77 13.59 -0.31
N GLU A 59 14.42 12.97 -1.29
CA GLU A 59 13.98 13.02 -2.69
C GLU A 59 12.63 12.33 -2.92
N HIS A 60 12.17 11.51 -1.98
CA HIS A 60 10.86 10.84 -2.05
C HIS A 60 9.72 11.68 -1.45
N GLN A 61 9.98 12.90 -1.02
CA GLN A 61 8.98 13.72 -0.32
C GLN A 61 7.71 13.92 -1.14
N GLU A 62 7.83 14.26 -2.43
CA GLU A 62 6.66 14.43 -3.30
C GLU A 62 5.90 13.13 -3.49
N LEU A 63 6.61 12.04 -3.69
CA LEU A 63 6.00 10.71 -3.85
C LEU A 63 5.22 10.32 -2.60
N LEU A 64 5.81 10.48 -1.41
CA LEU A 64 5.16 10.13 -0.15
C LEU A 64 3.92 10.99 0.10
N GLY A 65 4.01 12.29 -0.17
CA GLY A 65 2.85 13.18 -0.10
C GLY A 65 1.76 12.78 -1.07
N HIS A 66 2.13 12.40 -2.29
CA HIS A 66 1.20 11.91 -3.29
C HIS A 66 0.45 10.67 -2.78
N LEU A 67 1.18 9.69 -2.21
CA LEU A 67 0.55 8.48 -1.66
C LEU A 67 -0.49 8.83 -0.60
N MET A 68 -0.18 9.77 0.30
CA MET A 68 -1.13 10.17 1.35
C MET A 68 -2.39 10.79 0.76
N LEU A 69 -2.26 11.61 -0.28
CA LEU A 69 -3.42 12.19 -0.97
C LEU A 69 -4.25 11.13 -1.70
N ILE A 70 -3.58 10.14 -2.28
CA ILE A 70 -4.27 9.06 -2.99
C ILE A 70 -5.05 8.17 -2.00
N VAL A 71 -4.57 7.99 -0.78
CA VAL A 71 -5.34 7.28 0.27
C VAL A 71 -6.76 7.89 0.39
N GLY A 72 -6.84 9.21 0.54
CA GLY A 72 -8.15 9.89 0.63
C GLY A 72 -8.97 9.76 -0.64
N LYS A 73 -8.31 9.86 -1.80
CA LYS A 73 -9.00 9.72 -3.09
C LYS A 73 -9.62 8.34 -3.25
N ILE A 74 -8.88 7.27 -2.93
CA ILE A 74 -9.38 5.91 -2.98
C ILE A 74 -10.56 5.73 -2.01
N ALA A 75 -10.43 6.25 -0.79
CA ALA A 75 -11.49 6.14 0.21
C ALA A 75 -12.80 6.76 -0.28
N ARG A 76 -12.72 7.92 -0.91
CA ARG A 76 -13.91 8.58 -1.49
C ARG A 76 -14.45 7.81 -2.69
N GLN A 77 -13.57 7.37 -3.58
CA GLN A 77 -13.93 6.62 -4.78
C GLN A 77 -14.64 5.32 -4.43
N GLU A 78 -14.14 4.59 -3.43
CA GLU A 78 -14.67 3.30 -3.02
C GLU A 78 -15.78 3.41 -1.97
N GLY A 79 -16.09 4.61 -1.52
CA GLY A 79 -17.25 4.88 -0.67
C GLY A 79 -17.07 4.61 0.81
N PHE A 80 -15.86 4.49 1.32
CA PHE A 80 -15.64 4.23 2.74
C PHE A 80 -15.03 5.41 3.52
N ALA A 81 -14.95 6.59 2.89
CA ALA A 81 -14.33 7.75 3.55
C ALA A 81 -15.11 8.24 4.76
N GLU A 82 -16.46 8.33 4.64
CA GLU A 82 -17.29 8.88 5.70
C GLU A 82 -17.36 8.01 6.95
N ASP A 83 -17.48 6.70 6.76
CA ASP A 83 -17.55 5.76 7.89
C ASP A 83 -16.20 5.58 8.57
N GLY A 84 -15.14 5.97 7.90
CA GLY A 84 -13.80 5.90 8.44
C GLY A 84 -13.06 4.61 8.06
N PHE A 85 -11.76 4.67 8.20
CA PHE A 85 -10.88 3.56 7.83
C PHE A 85 -9.55 3.70 8.56
N ARG A 86 -8.73 2.69 8.48
CA ARG A 86 -7.38 2.72 9.04
C ARG A 86 -6.36 2.49 7.94
N THR A 87 -5.27 3.24 7.99
CA THR A 87 -4.09 2.96 7.17
C THR A 87 -3.00 2.35 8.05
N VAL A 88 -2.26 1.40 7.50
CA VAL A 88 -1.16 0.74 8.20
C VAL A 88 0.04 0.69 7.28
N ILE A 89 1.19 1.09 7.80
CA ILE A 89 2.48 0.95 7.14
C ILE A 89 3.37 0.14 8.09
N ASN A 90 3.73 -1.06 7.69
CA ASN A 90 4.58 -1.93 8.50
C ASN A 90 6.05 -1.72 8.11
N ASN A 91 6.92 -1.63 9.11
CA ASN A 91 8.35 -1.44 8.90
C ASN A 91 9.13 -2.43 9.76
N GLY A 92 9.84 -3.34 9.12
CA GLY A 92 10.70 -4.29 9.80
C GLY A 92 9.94 -5.42 10.50
N SER A 93 10.70 -6.30 11.16
CA SER A 93 10.13 -7.53 11.72
C SER A 93 9.12 -7.27 12.85
N ASN A 94 9.41 -6.33 13.75
CA ASN A 94 8.47 -6.02 14.83
C ASN A 94 7.20 -5.33 14.32
N GLY A 95 7.26 -4.70 13.16
CA GLY A 95 6.09 -4.12 12.51
C GLY A 95 5.26 -5.12 11.72
N GLY A 96 5.76 -6.34 11.53
CA GLY A 96 5.07 -7.35 10.74
C GLY A 96 5.25 -7.19 9.23
N GLU A 97 6.35 -6.56 8.81
CA GLU A 97 6.65 -6.42 7.38
C GLU A 97 6.83 -7.78 6.72
N THR A 98 6.12 -8.02 5.61
CA THR A 98 6.20 -9.27 4.86
C THR A 98 6.82 -9.11 3.47
N VAL A 99 6.68 -7.95 2.85
CA VAL A 99 7.20 -7.67 1.51
C VAL A 99 8.08 -6.42 1.58
N PRO A 100 9.37 -6.50 1.16
CA PRO A 100 10.27 -5.33 1.20
C PRO A 100 10.04 -4.39 0.01
N HIS A 101 8.85 -3.87 -0.06
CA HIS A 101 8.41 -2.86 -1.00
C HIS A 101 7.33 -2.07 -0.28
N LEU A 102 7.60 -0.80 -0.01
CA LEU A 102 6.69 0.08 0.74
C LEU A 102 5.25 -0.08 0.25
N HIS A 103 4.34 -0.30 1.16
CA HIS A 103 2.92 -0.36 0.83
C HIS A 103 2.10 0.12 2.01
N ILE A 104 0.96 0.72 1.70
CA ILE A 104 0.02 1.22 2.68
C ILE A 104 -1.22 0.34 2.62
N HIS A 105 -1.55 -0.29 3.75
CA HIS A 105 -2.82 -1.00 3.88
C HIS A 105 -3.93 0.01 4.14
N LEU A 106 -5.05 -0.14 3.44
CA LEU A 106 -6.30 0.56 3.73
C LEU A 106 -7.30 -0.49 4.19
N LEU A 107 -7.74 -0.39 5.43
CA LEU A 107 -8.67 -1.34 6.04
C LEU A 107 -9.98 -0.63 6.37
N ALA A 108 -11.10 -1.13 5.87
CA ALA A 108 -12.39 -0.45 6.00
C ALA A 108 -13.55 -1.44 6.09
N GLU A 109 -14.71 -0.89 6.39
CA GLU A 109 -16.00 -1.58 6.47
C GLU A 109 -16.11 -2.56 7.63
N ARG A 110 -15.26 -2.40 8.64
CA ARG A 110 -15.46 -2.96 9.98
C ARG A 110 -14.84 -2.02 11.00
N LYS A 111 -15.31 -2.09 12.23
CA LYS A 111 -14.72 -1.30 13.30
C LYS A 111 -13.36 -1.87 13.70
N LEU A 112 -12.36 -1.03 13.65
CA LEU A 112 -11.00 -1.36 14.09
C LEU A 112 -10.80 -0.76 15.47
N GLU A 113 -10.23 -1.56 16.35
CA GLU A 113 -10.17 -1.21 17.77
C GLU A 113 -8.78 -0.68 18.16
N TRP A 114 -8.68 -0.25 19.40
CA TRP A 114 -7.45 0.21 19.99
C TRP A 114 -7.18 -0.58 21.29
N PRO A 115 -5.93 -1.09 21.51
CA PRO A 115 -4.71 -0.90 20.71
C PRO A 115 -4.75 -1.58 19.33
N PRO A 116 -3.94 -1.10 18.37
CA PRO A 116 -4.02 -1.52 16.98
C PRO A 116 -3.47 -2.91 16.65
N GLY A 117 -2.90 -3.56 17.61
CA GLY A 117 -2.34 -4.90 17.35
C GLY A 117 -2.27 -5.77 18.55
#